data_c36947999ac13e2667ebc6ac9b4d0d49
#
_entry.id   c36947999ac13e2667ebc6ac9b4d0d49
#
_cell.length_a   1.000
_cell.length_b   1.000
_cell.length_c   1.000
_cell.angle_alpha   90.00
_cell.angle_beta   90.00
_cell.angle_gamma   90.00
#
_symmetry.space_group_name_H-M   'P 1'
#
loop_
_entity.id
_entity.type
_entity.pdbx_description
1 polymer ?
#
loop_
_entity_poly.entity_id
_entity_poly.type
_entity_poly.pdbx_seq_one_letter_code
_entity_poly.pdbx_strand_id
1 'polypeptide(L)'
;LRKETFWRRSPTFNFEGPRTSDILGTAKGGRSVKAKFVVILVLIALVVVYIMTGVYQVDPSQVALVKTFGKYSYTTGPGIHLHAPYPFQSHVIVDVQTIRKQEIGFRTIRPGQYASKKEEALILTGDGNIVSVEAVVQFRVSDPVKFVFNVEKPEELVKFTTESALREKIAKRTVDEILTAERDKVAYEVQEVTQRLLNDYDVGIIVLNVLLQEVVPPDPVIAAFDDVNNAKQDKERYINEALRYANNLIPVVEGEARKIVLEAEAYAQQKILQATGETQRFLSILKEYKSSPKITETRLRIETLEQVLPKAKTVILLDRSQRILLMNLENLLGGGSK
;
A
#
# COMPACT_ATOMS: atom_id res chain seq x y z
N LEU A 1 69.34 -59.89 -11.48
CA LEU A 1 70.70 -60.09 -11.93
C LEU A 1 71.72 -59.29 -11.09
N ARG A 2 72.48 -60.07 -10.31
CA ARG A 2 73.91 -59.94 -9.91
C ARG A 2 74.34 -58.68 -9.16
N LYS A 3 74.68 -58.80 -7.82
CA LYS A 3 76.01 -59.18 -7.30
C LYS A 3 77.11 -58.14 -7.69
N GLU A 4 77.86 -57.55 -6.78
CA GLU A 4 78.86 -58.16 -5.93
C GLU A 4 79.39 -57.22 -4.87
N THR A 5 79.69 -57.82 -3.78
CA THR A 5 80.55 -57.51 -2.68
C THR A 5 81.93 -56.91 -3.02
N PHE A 6 82.48 -55.97 -2.25
CA PHE A 6 83.89 -55.88 -2.02
C PHE A 6 84.28 -55.41 -0.60
N TRP A 7 84.92 -56.29 0.09
CA TRP A 7 85.63 -56.09 1.36
C TRP A 7 86.96 -55.34 1.15
N ARG A 8 87.26 -54.40 2.01
CA ARG A 8 88.68 -54.24 2.42
C ARG A 8 88.82 -53.64 3.83
N ARG A 9 89.64 -54.33 4.53
CA ARG A 9 90.15 -54.22 5.88
C ARG A 9 90.78 -52.86 6.25
N SER A 10 90.70 -52.50 7.52
CA SER A 10 91.36 -51.66 8.47
C SER A 10 92.87 -51.31 8.19
N PRO A 11 93.30 -50.20 8.81
CA PRO A 11 94.17 -50.49 9.98
C PRO A 11 93.79 -49.63 11.21
N THR A 12 93.97 -50.28 12.36
CA THR A 12 93.94 -49.74 13.73
C THR A 12 95.07 -48.72 13.91
N PHE A 13 94.73 -47.49 14.28
CA PHE A 13 95.67 -46.55 14.87
C PHE A 13 95.29 -46.30 16.31
N ASN A 14 96.14 -46.85 17.22
CA ASN A 14 96.11 -46.48 18.65
C ASN A 14 96.72 -45.08 18.78
N PHE A 15 95.91 -44.13 19.27
CA PHE A 15 96.47 -42.89 19.83
C PHE A 15 96.08 -42.87 21.31
N GLU A 16 97.08 -43.14 22.17
CA GLU A 16 97.05 -42.75 23.57
C GLU A 16 97.16 -41.22 23.61
N GLY A 17 96.03 -40.55 23.93
CA GLY A 17 95.96 -39.14 24.22
C GLY A 17 95.88 -38.98 25.76
N PRO A 18 96.43 -37.89 26.33
CA PRO A 18 96.68 -37.73 27.70
C PRO A 18 95.35 -37.68 28.58
N ARG A 19 95.41 -38.25 29.72
CA ARG A 19 94.35 -38.19 30.77
C ARG A 19 94.07 -36.75 31.19
N THR A 20 92.94 -36.24 30.78
CA THR A 20 92.31 -35.00 31.29
C THR A 20 91.31 -35.33 32.43
N SER A 21 91.86 -35.74 33.57
CA SER A 21 91.16 -35.68 34.81
C SER A 21 91.60 -34.40 35.53
N ASP A 22 91.15 -33.26 35.19
CA ASP A 22 91.15 -32.07 36.07
C ASP A 22 90.62 -30.78 35.32
N ILE A 23 89.40 -30.79 34.84
CA ILE A 23 88.67 -29.56 34.63
C ILE A 23 87.16 -29.84 34.89
N LEU A 24 86.85 -30.23 36.09
CA LEU A 24 85.45 -30.07 36.60
C LEU A 24 85.53 -29.09 37.73
N GLY A 25 85.93 -27.87 37.44
CA GLY A 25 85.79 -26.71 38.29
C GLY A 25 84.26 -26.42 38.46
N THR A 26 83.82 -26.65 39.61
CA THR A 26 82.61 -26.24 40.32
C THR A 26 82.04 -24.92 39.79
N ALA A 27 81.08 -24.98 38.85
CA ALA A 27 80.10 -23.91 38.64
C ALA A 27 78.71 -24.34 39.15
N LYS A 28 78.68 -24.73 40.45
CA LYS A 28 77.46 -24.96 41.22
C LYS A 28 77.22 -23.72 42.06
N GLY A 29 76.17 -22.93 41.82
CA GLY A 29 75.58 -22.06 42.78
C GLY A 29 74.89 -20.80 42.37
N GLY A 30 75.05 -20.28 41.18
CA GLY A 30 74.50 -18.94 40.87
C GLY A 30 73.48 -18.84 39.71
N ARG A 31 73.34 -19.89 38.86
CA ARG A 31 72.41 -19.84 37.72
C ARG A 31 71.01 -20.38 37.98
N SER A 32 70.82 -21.23 39.00
CA SER A 32 69.54 -21.89 39.29
C SER A 32 68.48 -20.95 39.84
N VAL A 33 68.89 -19.98 40.70
CA VAL A 33 67.97 -19.05 41.34
C VAL A 33 67.45 -18.03 40.32
N LYS A 34 68.32 -17.46 39.48
CA LYS A 34 67.91 -16.52 38.41
C LYS A 34 67.04 -17.20 37.33
N ALA A 35 67.38 -18.45 36.98
CA ALA A 35 66.59 -19.22 36.02
C ALA A 35 65.17 -19.56 36.60
N LYS A 36 65.10 -19.94 37.88
CA LYS A 36 63.82 -20.18 38.57
C LYS A 36 62.99 -18.88 38.66
N PHE A 37 63.62 -17.75 38.93
CA PHE A 37 62.91 -16.44 38.94
C PHE A 37 62.39 -16.05 37.59
N VAL A 38 63.13 -16.24 36.50
CA VAL A 38 62.73 -15.99 35.11
C VAL A 38 61.57 -16.92 34.74
N VAL A 39 61.61 -18.19 35.06
CA VAL A 39 60.53 -19.16 34.79
C VAL A 39 59.25 -18.75 35.59
N ILE A 40 59.36 -18.35 36.84
CA ILE A 40 58.23 -17.87 37.64
C ILE A 40 57.66 -16.60 37.04
N LEU A 41 58.47 -15.65 36.59
CA LEU A 41 58.02 -14.40 35.98
C LEU A 41 57.32 -14.65 34.63
N VAL A 42 57.82 -15.56 33.79
CA VAL A 42 57.15 -16.00 32.55
C VAL A 42 55.85 -16.70 32.88
N LEU A 43 55.78 -17.54 33.92
CA LEU A 43 54.58 -18.23 34.30
C LEU A 43 53.50 -17.25 34.83
N ILE A 44 53.92 -16.24 35.61
CA ILE A 44 53.04 -15.16 36.04
C ILE A 44 52.55 -14.33 34.84
N ALA A 45 53.41 -13.99 33.90
CA ALA A 45 53.04 -13.27 32.68
C ALA A 45 52.02 -14.07 31.86
N LEU A 46 52.22 -15.39 31.69
CA LEU A 46 51.27 -16.29 31.05
C LEU A 46 49.91 -16.32 31.75
N VAL A 47 49.92 -16.39 33.10
CA VAL A 47 48.69 -16.36 33.89
C VAL A 47 47.97 -15.02 33.74
N VAL A 48 48.69 -13.90 33.74
CA VAL A 48 48.10 -12.56 33.54
C VAL A 48 47.48 -12.45 32.12
N VAL A 49 48.21 -12.88 31.09
CA VAL A 49 47.66 -12.91 29.73
C VAL A 49 46.43 -13.80 29.64
N TYR A 50 46.46 -14.97 30.30
CA TYR A 50 45.31 -15.87 30.35
C TYR A 50 44.10 -15.22 31.03
N ILE A 51 44.26 -14.52 32.15
CA ILE A 51 43.19 -13.79 32.82
C ILE A 51 42.68 -12.65 31.97
N MET A 52 43.54 -11.95 31.24
CA MET A 52 43.13 -10.87 30.33
C MET A 52 42.24 -11.35 29.17
N THR A 53 42.28 -12.61 28.78
CA THR A 53 41.34 -13.18 27.79
C THR A 53 39.90 -13.24 28.26
N GLY A 54 39.65 -13.06 29.57
CA GLY A 54 38.30 -13.01 30.14
C GLY A 54 37.66 -11.63 30.11
N VAL A 55 38.35 -10.57 29.65
CA VAL A 55 37.77 -9.22 29.55
C VAL A 55 37.04 -9.09 28.23
N TYR A 56 35.77 -8.62 28.27
CA TYR A 56 34.96 -8.36 27.10
C TYR A 56 34.15 -7.09 27.29
N GLN A 57 33.80 -6.46 26.16
CA GLN A 57 32.99 -5.25 26.11
C GLN A 57 31.63 -5.57 25.47
N VAL A 58 30.57 -5.00 26.05
CA VAL A 58 29.20 -5.10 25.54
C VAL A 58 28.74 -3.72 25.16
N ASP A 59 28.27 -3.55 23.90
CA ASP A 59 27.78 -2.29 23.39
C ASP A 59 26.40 -1.94 23.99
N PRO A 60 25.96 -0.67 23.93
CA PRO A 60 24.70 -0.22 24.52
C PRO A 60 23.45 -0.93 23.96
N SER A 61 23.50 -1.41 22.69
CA SER A 61 22.41 -2.15 22.04
C SER A 61 22.41 -3.65 22.35
N GLN A 62 23.45 -4.15 23.02
CA GLN A 62 23.74 -5.56 23.16
C GLN A 62 23.63 -6.02 24.62
N VAL A 63 23.46 -7.32 24.76
CA VAL A 63 23.48 -8.03 26.04
C VAL A 63 24.35 -9.27 25.87
N ALA A 64 25.23 -9.53 26.85
CA ALA A 64 26.03 -10.74 26.82
C ALA A 64 25.47 -11.80 27.76
N LEU A 65 25.35 -13.01 27.24
CA LEU A 65 24.94 -14.20 27.97
C LEU A 65 26.18 -15.00 28.34
N VAL A 66 26.47 -15.11 29.61
CA VAL A 66 27.64 -15.88 30.11
C VAL A 66 27.22 -17.32 30.37
N LYS A 67 28.01 -18.23 29.80
CA LYS A 67 27.89 -19.69 30.01
C LYS A 67 29.02 -20.19 30.86
N THR A 68 28.70 -21.00 31.84
CA THR A 68 29.69 -21.72 32.67
C THR A 68 29.63 -23.20 32.30
N PHE A 69 30.72 -23.76 31.80
CA PHE A 69 30.78 -25.14 31.27
C PHE A 69 29.66 -25.47 30.26
N GLY A 70 29.31 -24.48 29.41
CA GLY A 70 28.26 -24.63 28.39
C GLY A 70 26.84 -24.35 28.87
N LYS A 71 26.58 -24.29 30.17
CA LYS A 71 25.24 -23.97 30.73
C LYS A 71 25.12 -22.46 30.97
N TYR A 72 23.94 -21.90 30.66
CA TYR A 72 23.61 -20.51 30.99
C TYR A 72 23.79 -20.24 32.47
N SER A 73 24.45 -19.16 32.83
CA SER A 73 24.72 -18.74 34.19
C SER A 73 24.08 -17.40 34.55
N TYR A 74 24.42 -16.36 33.82
CA TYR A 74 23.88 -15.01 34.05
C TYR A 74 23.97 -14.13 32.77
N THR A 75 23.26 -13.02 32.80
CA THR A 75 23.23 -12.02 31.73
C THR A 75 23.94 -10.75 32.21
N THR A 76 24.74 -10.15 31.35
CA THR A 76 25.42 -8.86 31.60
C THR A 76 24.93 -7.80 30.62
N GLY A 77 24.66 -6.60 31.15
CA GLY A 77 24.29 -5.43 30.35
C GLY A 77 25.48 -4.74 29.69
N PRO A 78 25.25 -3.54 29.12
CA PRO A 78 26.31 -2.75 28.50
C PRO A 78 27.45 -2.39 29.43
N GLY A 79 28.67 -2.35 28.90
CA GLY A 79 29.88 -1.98 29.63
C GLY A 79 31.03 -2.98 29.48
N ILE A 80 32.06 -2.80 30.28
CA ILE A 80 33.23 -3.70 30.32
C ILE A 80 33.01 -4.71 31.46
N HIS A 81 33.11 -5.98 31.15
CA HIS A 81 32.88 -7.09 32.06
C HIS A 81 34.04 -8.07 32.04
N LEU A 82 34.16 -8.83 33.13
CA LEU A 82 35.15 -9.87 33.27
C LEU A 82 34.45 -11.20 33.53
N HIS A 83 34.85 -12.25 32.84
CA HIS A 83 34.46 -13.62 33.14
C HIS A 83 35.68 -14.52 33.26
N ALA A 84 35.52 -15.72 33.81
CA ALA A 84 36.59 -16.67 33.88
C ALA A 84 37.02 -17.09 32.46
N PRO A 85 38.36 -17.17 32.19
CA PRO A 85 38.84 -17.54 30.87
C PRO A 85 38.35 -18.92 30.42
N TYR A 86 38.34 -19.11 29.08
CA TYR A 86 38.08 -20.43 28.48
C TYR A 86 39.06 -21.48 29.08
N PRO A 87 38.60 -22.70 29.43
CA PRO A 87 37.31 -23.34 29.12
C PRO A 87 36.21 -23.16 30.16
N PHE A 88 36.43 -22.43 31.26
CA PHE A 88 35.51 -22.35 32.38
C PHE A 88 34.24 -21.55 32.03
N GLN A 89 34.42 -20.40 31.42
CA GLN A 89 33.31 -19.55 30.97
C GLN A 89 33.48 -19.12 29.49
N SER A 90 32.37 -18.87 28.85
CA SER A 90 32.29 -18.26 27.54
C SER A 90 31.08 -17.35 27.49
N HIS A 91 31.10 -16.35 26.60
CA HIS A 91 29.97 -15.43 26.42
C HIS A 91 29.45 -15.46 24.98
N VAL A 92 28.15 -15.13 24.84
CA VAL A 92 27.49 -14.92 23.57
C VAL A 92 26.86 -13.53 23.60
N ILE A 93 27.24 -12.66 22.68
CA ILE A 93 26.68 -11.31 22.57
C ILE A 93 25.45 -11.37 21.67
N VAL A 94 24.34 -10.80 22.12
CA VAL A 94 23.08 -10.73 21.40
C VAL A 94 22.65 -9.28 21.34
N ASP A 95 22.39 -8.79 20.13
CA ASP A 95 21.80 -7.48 19.93
C ASP A 95 20.28 -7.56 20.16
N VAL A 96 19.78 -6.80 21.14
CA VAL A 96 18.38 -6.78 21.57
C VAL A 96 17.61 -5.54 21.11
N GLN A 97 18.32 -4.51 20.66
CA GLN A 97 17.68 -3.26 20.24
C GLN A 97 17.53 -3.15 18.71
N THR A 98 18.41 -3.77 17.96
CA THR A 98 18.38 -3.74 16.49
C THR A 98 17.15 -4.47 15.95
N ILE A 99 16.43 -3.78 15.07
CA ILE A 99 15.32 -4.36 14.32
C ILE A 99 15.90 -5.21 13.19
N ARG A 100 15.64 -6.51 13.28
CA ARG A 100 16.03 -7.49 12.26
C ARG A 100 14.91 -7.62 11.25
N LYS A 101 15.28 -7.92 10.00
CA LYS A 101 14.34 -8.13 8.90
C LYS A 101 14.52 -9.53 8.34
N GLN A 102 13.40 -10.22 8.13
CA GLN A 102 13.38 -11.50 7.45
C GLN A 102 12.53 -11.37 6.18
N GLU A 103 13.12 -11.69 5.05
CA GLU A 103 12.50 -11.67 3.74
C GLU A 103 11.84 -13.01 3.44
N ILE A 104 10.61 -12.98 2.90
CA ILE A 104 9.80 -14.15 2.52
C ILE A 104 9.36 -13.97 1.08
N GLY A 105 9.56 -14.98 0.25
CA GLY A 105 9.22 -14.95 -1.18
C GLY A 105 10.28 -14.33 -2.07
N PHE A 106 11.23 -13.61 -1.52
CA PHE A 106 12.34 -12.98 -2.26
C PHE A 106 13.61 -12.91 -1.42
N ARG A 107 14.71 -12.51 -2.06
CA ARG A 107 15.99 -12.18 -1.39
C ARG A 107 16.61 -10.96 -2.05
N THR A 108 17.06 -10.04 -1.23
CA THR A 108 17.83 -8.88 -1.67
C THR A 108 19.28 -9.30 -1.99
N ILE A 109 19.68 -9.21 -3.26
CA ILE A 109 21.06 -9.51 -3.70
C ILE A 109 21.93 -8.27 -3.54
N ARG A 110 21.41 -7.11 -3.96
CA ARG A 110 22.05 -5.79 -3.84
C ARG A 110 20.95 -4.74 -3.65
N PRO A 111 21.26 -3.54 -3.14
CA PRO A 111 20.30 -2.45 -3.09
C PRO A 111 19.66 -2.24 -4.47
N GLY A 112 18.32 -2.43 -4.54
CA GLY A 112 17.54 -2.32 -5.78
C GLY A 112 17.52 -3.56 -6.68
N GLN A 113 18.20 -4.67 -6.31
CA GLN A 113 18.11 -5.94 -7.01
C GLN A 113 17.56 -7.04 -6.10
N TYR A 114 16.42 -7.59 -6.49
CA TYR A 114 15.72 -8.65 -5.78
C TYR A 114 15.68 -9.91 -6.62
N ALA A 115 15.81 -11.08 -5.98
CA ALA A 115 15.58 -12.37 -6.61
C ALA A 115 14.36 -12.99 -5.96
N SER A 116 13.30 -13.18 -6.73
CA SER A 116 12.10 -13.89 -6.28
C SER A 116 12.41 -15.36 -6.03
N LYS A 117 11.92 -15.89 -4.92
CA LYS A 117 11.96 -17.30 -4.56
C LYS A 117 10.56 -17.90 -4.73
N LYS A 118 10.26 -18.39 -5.92
CA LYS A 118 8.93 -18.89 -6.31
C LYS A 118 8.38 -19.96 -5.35
N GLU A 119 9.23 -20.82 -4.79
CA GLU A 119 8.84 -21.87 -3.84
C GLU A 119 8.26 -21.31 -2.52
N GLU A 120 8.74 -20.13 -2.10
CA GLU A 120 8.30 -19.43 -0.89
C GLU A 120 7.18 -18.43 -1.19
N ALA A 121 7.18 -17.84 -2.40
CA ALA A 121 6.28 -16.77 -2.80
C ALA A 121 4.90 -17.25 -3.22
N LEU A 122 4.79 -18.44 -3.87
CA LEU A 122 3.54 -18.94 -4.43
C LEU A 122 2.62 -19.48 -3.34
N ILE A 123 1.42 -18.90 -3.25
CA ILE A 123 0.40 -19.27 -2.26
C ILE A 123 -0.93 -19.47 -2.98
N LEU A 124 -1.67 -20.53 -2.60
CA LEU A 124 -3.02 -20.80 -3.08
C LEU A 124 -4.02 -19.97 -2.25
N THR A 125 -4.92 -19.27 -2.92
CA THR A 125 -6.02 -18.51 -2.34
C THR A 125 -7.28 -19.36 -2.14
N GLY A 126 -8.26 -18.85 -1.38
CA GLY A 126 -9.50 -19.56 -1.06
C GLY A 126 -10.43 -19.79 -2.27
N ASP A 127 -10.29 -18.98 -3.32
CA ASP A 127 -11.01 -19.11 -4.59
C ASP A 127 -10.28 -20.00 -5.64
N GLY A 128 -9.20 -20.69 -5.21
CA GLY A 128 -8.49 -21.65 -6.06
C GLY A 128 -7.47 -21.02 -7.02
N ASN A 129 -7.15 -19.75 -6.87
CA ASN A 129 -6.13 -19.07 -7.64
C ASN A 129 -4.76 -19.16 -6.96
N ILE A 130 -3.70 -18.94 -7.72
CA ILE A 130 -2.34 -18.84 -7.19
C ILE A 130 -1.89 -17.40 -7.27
N VAL A 131 -1.34 -16.89 -6.15
CA VAL A 131 -0.74 -15.57 -6.06
C VAL A 131 0.72 -15.65 -5.63
N SER A 132 1.55 -14.78 -6.16
CA SER A 132 2.92 -14.56 -5.68
C SER A 132 2.88 -13.47 -4.62
N VAL A 133 3.32 -13.81 -3.41
CA VAL A 133 3.32 -12.90 -2.26
C VAL A 133 4.73 -12.74 -1.76
N GLU A 134 5.19 -11.50 -1.73
CA GLU A 134 6.46 -11.09 -1.14
C GLU A 134 6.21 -10.31 0.14
N ALA A 135 6.86 -10.73 1.22
CA ALA A 135 6.68 -10.12 2.53
C ALA A 135 8.00 -9.91 3.27
N VAL A 136 8.02 -8.92 4.13
CA VAL A 136 9.12 -8.67 5.07
C VAL A 136 8.58 -8.63 6.49
N VAL A 137 9.17 -9.45 7.35
CA VAL A 137 8.89 -9.44 8.79
C VAL A 137 9.96 -8.64 9.50
N GLN A 138 9.54 -7.69 10.30
CA GLN A 138 10.41 -6.92 11.19
C GLN A 138 10.23 -7.41 12.61
N PHE A 139 11.32 -7.78 13.24
CA PHE A 139 11.31 -8.31 14.60
C PHE A 139 12.51 -7.87 15.41
N ARG A 140 12.42 -7.99 16.70
CA ARG A 140 13.54 -7.79 17.62
C ARG A 140 13.56 -8.87 18.70
N VAL A 141 14.72 -9.06 19.30
CA VAL A 141 14.88 -9.97 20.42
C VAL A 141 14.36 -9.30 21.70
N SER A 142 13.39 -9.93 22.37
CA SER A 142 12.85 -9.47 23.66
C SER A 142 13.50 -10.19 24.83
N ASP A 143 13.74 -11.49 24.70
CA ASP A 143 14.42 -12.30 25.69
C ASP A 143 15.63 -13.00 25.04
N PRO A 144 16.86 -12.48 25.26
CA PRO A 144 18.04 -13.03 24.64
C PRO A 144 18.39 -14.45 25.14
N VAL A 145 17.94 -14.83 26.35
CA VAL A 145 18.20 -16.17 26.88
C VAL A 145 17.40 -17.19 26.08
N LYS A 146 16.11 -16.96 25.92
CA LYS A 146 15.23 -17.83 25.13
C LYS A 146 15.67 -17.89 23.66
N PHE A 147 16.05 -16.75 23.11
CA PHE A 147 16.52 -16.62 21.72
C PHE A 147 17.74 -17.51 21.42
N VAL A 148 18.69 -17.62 22.37
CA VAL A 148 19.94 -18.36 22.15
C VAL A 148 19.84 -19.83 22.57
N PHE A 149 19.02 -20.16 23.60
CA PHE A 149 19.06 -21.47 24.20
C PHE A 149 17.86 -22.37 23.89
N ASN A 150 16.72 -21.81 23.52
CA ASN A 150 15.53 -22.63 23.25
C ASN A 150 15.48 -23.12 21.82
N VAL A 151 16.05 -22.38 20.85
CA VAL A 151 15.99 -22.72 19.42
C VAL A 151 17.37 -22.57 18.80
N GLU A 152 17.76 -23.53 17.97
CA GLU A 152 19.06 -23.53 17.30
C GLU A 152 19.16 -22.40 16.25
N LYS A 153 18.07 -22.16 15.48
CA LYS A 153 18.01 -21.17 14.40
C LYS A 153 16.74 -20.30 14.49
N PRO A 154 16.71 -19.36 15.41
CA PRO A 154 15.49 -18.58 15.68
C PRO A 154 15.07 -17.72 14.49
N GLU A 155 16.00 -17.24 13.67
CA GLU A 155 15.68 -16.44 12.48
C GLU A 155 15.00 -17.27 11.38
N GLU A 156 15.43 -18.52 11.17
CA GLU A 156 14.74 -19.45 10.26
C GLU A 156 13.34 -19.79 10.78
N LEU A 157 13.18 -19.94 12.10
CA LEU A 157 11.87 -20.19 12.70
C LEU A 157 10.91 -19.01 12.50
N VAL A 158 11.36 -17.75 12.64
CA VAL A 158 10.55 -16.58 12.29
C VAL A 158 10.07 -16.66 10.84
N LYS A 159 10.95 -17.04 9.92
CA LYS A 159 10.59 -17.22 8.52
C LYS A 159 9.49 -18.28 8.35
N PHE A 160 9.68 -19.48 8.87
CA PHE A 160 8.73 -20.58 8.71
C PHE A 160 7.38 -20.32 9.38
N THR A 161 7.38 -19.73 10.56
CA THR A 161 6.13 -19.36 11.25
C THR A 161 5.35 -18.30 10.49
N THR A 162 6.04 -17.30 9.95
CA THR A 162 5.39 -16.26 9.14
C THR A 162 4.90 -16.81 7.81
N GLU A 163 5.67 -17.65 7.14
CA GLU A 163 5.26 -18.32 5.90
C GLU A 163 4.02 -19.18 6.12
N SER A 164 3.96 -19.92 7.23
CA SER A 164 2.77 -20.69 7.61
C SER A 164 1.57 -19.81 7.89
N ALA A 165 1.76 -18.70 8.62
CA ALA A 165 0.70 -17.74 8.90
C ALA A 165 0.18 -17.05 7.63
N LEU A 166 1.08 -16.68 6.69
CA LEU A 166 0.71 -16.14 5.39
C LEU A 166 -0.16 -17.13 4.61
N ARG A 167 0.27 -18.38 4.49
CA ARG A 167 -0.52 -19.43 3.81
C ARG A 167 -1.87 -19.61 4.45
N GLU A 168 -1.96 -19.68 5.77
CA GLU A 168 -3.24 -19.82 6.49
C GLU A 168 -4.20 -18.66 6.21
N LYS A 169 -3.71 -17.43 6.24
CA LYS A 169 -4.58 -16.24 6.09
C LYS A 169 -4.96 -15.98 4.64
N ILE A 170 -4.07 -16.24 3.70
CA ILE A 170 -4.32 -16.08 2.27
C ILE A 170 -5.26 -17.16 1.74
N ALA A 171 -5.10 -18.42 2.19
CA ALA A 171 -5.98 -19.53 1.79
C ALA A 171 -7.45 -19.37 2.21
N LYS A 172 -7.75 -18.43 3.11
CA LYS A 172 -9.13 -18.11 3.55
C LYS A 172 -9.75 -16.93 2.81
N ARG A 173 -9.07 -16.35 1.83
CA ARG A 173 -9.47 -15.13 1.12
C ARG A 173 -9.43 -15.31 -0.39
N THR A 174 -10.19 -14.46 -1.06
CA THR A 174 -10.15 -14.35 -2.53
C THR A 174 -8.97 -13.49 -2.99
N VAL A 175 -8.56 -13.66 -4.25
CA VAL A 175 -7.51 -12.84 -4.87
C VAL A 175 -7.86 -11.34 -4.82
N ASP A 176 -9.11 -11.00 -5.15
CA ASP A 176 -9.58 -9.61 -5.18
C ASP A 176 -9.44 -8.93 -3.80
N GLU A 177 -9.76 -9.64 -2.71
CA GLU A 177 -9.62 -9.12 -1.33
C GLU A 177 -8.17 -8.83 -0.96
N ILE A 178 -7.25 -9.72 -1.36
CA ILE A 178 -5.82 -9.61 -1.04
C ILE A 178 -5.15 -8.50 -1.85
N LEU A 179 -5.56 -8.32 -3.12
CA LEU A 179 -4.98 -7.31 -4.01
C LEU A 179 -5.45 -5.89 -3.71
N THR A 180 -6.63 -5.71 -3.09
CA THR A 180 -7.26 -4.39 -2.97
C THR A 180 -7.36 -3.86 -1.54
N ALA A 181 -8.44 -4.18 -0.84
CA ALA A 181 -8.83 -3.48 0.39
C ALA A 181 -8.32 -4.10 1.68
N GLU A 182 -7.98 -5.40 1.70
CA GLU A 182 -7.68 -6.13 2.92
C GLU A 182 -6.18 -6.39 3.16
N ARG A 183 -5.30 -5.84 2.33
CA ARG A 183 -3.86 -6.06 2.41
C ARG A 183 -3.28 -5.78 3.80
N ASP A 184 -3.63 -4.63 4.38
CA ASP A 184 -3.15 -4.23 5.71
C ASP A 184 -3.76 -5.10 6.82
N LYS A 185 -5.01 -5.50 6.66
CA LYS A 185 -5.68 -6.40 7.58
C LYS A 185 -5.05 -7.80 7.57
N VAL A 186 -4.72 -8.31 6.38
CA VAL A 186 -3.98 -9.58 6.23
C VAL A 186 -2.62 -9.49 6.92
N ALA A 187 -1.86 -8.41 6.69
CA ALA A 187 -0.56 -8.20 7.30
C ALA A 187 -0.66 -8.20 8.85
N TYR A 188 -1.65 -7.51 9.41
CA TYR A 188 -1.89 -7.49 10.86
C TYR A 188 -2.26 -8.88 11.42
N GLU A 189 -3.17 -9.60 10.76
CA GLU A 189 -3.56 -10.95 11.19
C GLU A 189 -2.40 -11.95 11.10
N VAL A 190 -1.55 -11.82 10.07
CA VAL A 190 -0.32 -12.62 9.93
C VAL A 190 0.65 -12.31 11.07
N GLN A 191 0.82 -11.02 11.41
CA GLN A 191 1.64 -10.62 12.56
C GLN A 191 1.15 -11.25 13.86
N GLU A 192 -0.17 -11.22 14.11
CA GLU A 192 -0.77 -11.80 15.32
C GLU A 192 -0.54 -13.31 15.39
N VAL A 193 -0.77 -14.04 14.30
CA VAL A 193 -0.56 -15.49 14.25
C VAL A 193 0.91 -15.83 14.40
N THR A 194 1.80 -15.13 13.69
CA THR A 194 3.24 -15.32 13.80
C THR A 194 3.72 -15.09 15.23
N GLN A 195 3.28 -14.01 15.88
CA GLN A 195 3.64 -13.73 17.27
C GLN A 195 3.14 -14.82 18.22
N ARG A 196 1.93 -15.35 18.01
CA ARG A 196 1.37 -16.44 18.81
C ARG A 196 2.22 -17.70 18.67
N LEU A 197 2.54 -18.11 17.45
CA LEU A 197 3.38 -19.27 17.18
C LEU A 197 4.78 -19.12 17.79
N LEU A 198 5.39 -17.95 17.68
CA LEU A 198 6.70 -17.69 18.30
C LEU A 198 6.66 -17.71 19.83
N ASN A 199 5.54 -17.30 20.43
CA ASN A 199 5.32 -17.42 21.87
C ASN A 199 5.13 -18.88 22.30
N ASP A 200 4.39 -19.68 21.52
CA ASP A 200 4.19 -21.11 21.79
C ASP A 200 5.51 -21.89 21.72
N TYR A 201 6.43 -21.50 20.85
CA TYR A 201 7.80 -22.03 20.79
C TYR A 201 8.76 -21.42 21.82
N ASP A 202 8.30 -20.43 22.59
CA ASP A 202 9.07 -19.74 23.64
C ASP A 202 10.44 -19.21 23.16
N VAL A 203 10.46 -18.55 22.00
CA VAL A 203 11.70 -18.10 21.31
C VAL A 203 12.24 -16.78 21.84
N GLY A 204 11.45 -16.00 22.56
CA GLY A 204 11.86 -14.68 23.07
C GLY A 204 12.01 -13.60 22.00
N ILE A 205 11.16 -13.63 20.96
CA ILE A 205 11.11 -12.66 19.86
C ILE A 205 9.79 -11.88 19.91
N ILE A 206 9.85 -10.59 19.62
CA ILE A 206 8.69 -9.74 19.35
C ILE A 206 8.66 -9.36 17.89
N VAL A 207 7.57 -9.67 17.20
CA VAL A 207 7.27 -9.23 15.82
C VAL A 207 6.73 -7.81 15.89
N LEU A 208 7.44 -6.87 15.30
CA LEU A 208 7.06 -5.46 15.28
C LEU A 208 6.07 -5.17 14.16
N ASN A 209 6.34 -5.69 12.97
CA ASN A 209 5.49 -5.48 11.82
C ASN A 209 5.69 -6.58 10.78
N VAL A 210 4.64 -6.86 10.01
CA VAL A 210 4.66 -7.67 8.79
C VAL A 210 4.24 -6.77 7.64
N LEU A 211 5.08 -6.66 6.62
CA LEU A 211 4.86 -5.82 5.46
C LEU A 211 4.72 -6.70 4.22
N LEU A 212 3.57 -6.69 3.58
CA LEU A 212 3.38 -7.30 2.27
C LEU A 212 3.93 -6.33 1.22
N GLN A 213 5.02 -6.68 0.54
CA GLN A 213 5.67 -5.80 -0.44
C GLN A 213 4.98 -5.88 -1.80
N GLU A 214 4.87 -7.08 -2.33
CA GLU A 214 4.26 -7.33 -3.61
C GLU A 214 3.29 -8.51 -3.53
N VAL A 215 2.12 -8.33 -4.11
CA VAL A 215 1.11 -9.38 -4.27
C VAL A 215 0.66 -9.31 -5.71
N VAL A 216 1.05 -10.28 -6.51
CA VAL A 216 0.77 -10.31 -7.96
C VAL A 216 0.39 -11.73 -8.40
N PRO A 217 -0.41 -11.87 -9.46
CA PRO A 217 -0.58 -13.17 -10.10
C PRO A 217 0.76 -13.69 -10.65
N PRO A 218 0.98 -15.01 -10.75
CA PRO A 218 2.17 -15.56 -11.38
C PRO A 218 2.29 -15.15 -12.86
N ASP A 219 3.53 -14.90 -13.34
CA ASP A 219 3.83 -14.44 -14.70
C ASP A 219 3.00 -15.08 -15.82
N PRO A 220 2.78 -16.44 -15.84
CA PRO A 220 2.06 -17.10 -16.95
C PRO A 220 0.58 -16.73 -17.05
N VAL A 221 -0.03 -16.20 -15.99
CA VAL A 221 -1.47 -15.90 -15.93
C VAL A 221 -1.79 -14.42 -15.85
N ILE A 222 -0.79 -13.54 -15.78
CA ILE A 222 -0.98 -12.08 -15.69
C ILE A 222 -1.87 -11.58 -16.84
N ALA A 223 -1.58 -11.94 -18.09
CA ALA A 223 -2.34 -11.48 -19.24
C ALA A 223 -3.82 -11.89 -19.17
N ALA A 224 -4.12 -13.13 -18.72
CA ALA A 224 -5.49 -13.58 -18.56
C ALA A 224 -6.21 -12.88 -17.40
N PHE A 225 -5.48 -12.56 -16.34
CA PHE A 225 -6.01 -11.84 -15.19
C PHE A 225 -6.34 -10.38 -15.55
N ASP A 226 -5.47 -9.73 -16.31
CA ASP A 226 -5.69 -8.37 -16.83
C ASP A 226 -6.92 -8.33 -17.77
N ASP A 227 -7.10 -9.33 -18.63
CA ASP A 227 -8.27 -9.42 -19.52
C ASP A 227 -9.58 -9.52 -18.71
N VAL A 228 -9.62 -10.35 -17.68
CA VAL A 228 -10.78 -10.44 -16.77
C VAL A 228 -11.04 -9.13 -16.04
N ASN A 229 -10.00 -8.45 -15.55
CA ASN A 229 -10.13 -7.17 -14.88
C ASN A 229 -10.62 -6.08 -15.84
N ASN A 230 -10.11 -6.03 -17.07
CA ASN A 230 -10.56 -5.12 -18.10
C ASN A 230 -12.05 -5.37 -18.43
N ALA A 231 -12.46 -6.63 -18.58
CA ALA A 231 -13.85 -6.99 -18.83
C ALA A 231 -14.78 -6.59 -17.66
N LYS A 232 -14.34 -6.74 -16.40
CA LYS A 232 -15.09 -6.25 -15.24
C LYS A 232 -15.24 -4.73 -15.25
N GLN A 233 -14.17 -3.99 -15.54
CA GLN A 233 -14.19 -2.53 -15.65
C GLN A 233 -15.08 -2.05 -16.81
N ASP A 234 -15.03 -2.72 -17.97
CA ASP A 234 -15.89 -2.43 -19.10
C ASP A 234 -17.36 -2.64 -18.75
N LYS A 235 -17.69 -3.74 -18.09
CA LYS A 235 -19.06 -3.99 -17.59
C LYS A 235 -19.55 -2.85 -16.70
N GLU A 236 -18.76 -2.44 -15.73
CA GLU A 236 -19.13 -1.32 -14.83
C GLU A 236 -19.26 0.00 -15.59
N ARG A 237 -18.37 0.25 -16.55
CA ARG A 237 -18.44 1.42 -17.42
C ARG A 237 -19.75 1.45 -18.21
N TYR A 238 -20.14 0.35 -18.85
CA TYR A 238 -21.40 0.28 -19.61
C TYR A 238 -22.61 0.46 -18.71
N ILE A 239 -22.62 -0.11 -17.51
CA ILE A 239 -23.70 0.10 -16.53
C ILE A 239 -23.79 1.58 -16.14
N ASN A 240 -22.66 2.21 -15.83
CA ASN A 240 -22.61 3.62 -15.42
C ASN A 240 -22.98 4.56 -16.60
N GLU A 241 -22.63 4.23 -17.83
CA GLU A 241 -23.05 4.96 -19.03
C GLU A 241 -24.56 4.85 -19.26
N ALA A 242 -25.12 3.65 -19.12
CA ALA A 242 -26.57 3.44 -19.24
C ALA A 242 -27.34 4.17 -18.14
N LEU A 243 -26.86 4.15 -16.90
CA LEU A 243 -27.46 4.91 -15.81
C LEU A 243 -27.41 6.42 -16.03
N ARG A 244 -26.26 6.94 -16.50
CA ARG A 244 -26.15 8.37 -16.87
C ARG A 244 -27.10 8.74 -18.00
N TYR A 245 -27.21 7.90 -19.02
CA TYR A 245 -28.14 8.13 -20.11
C TYR A 245 -29.60 8.15 -19.61
N ALA A 246 -30.00 7.17 -18.82
CA ALA A 246 -31.33 7.12 -18.22
C ALA A 246 -31.62 8.34 -17.33
N ASN A 247 -30.68 8.71 -16.46
CA ASN A 247 -30.80 9.85 -15.54
C ASN A 247 -30.87 11.20 -16.28
N ASN A 248 -30.30 11.30 -17.48
CA ASN A 248 -30.39 12.50 -18.29
C ASN A 248 -31.68 12.51 -19.12
N LEU A 249 -32.07 11.40 -19.75
CA LEU A 249 -33.19 11.33 -20.66
C LEU A 249 -34.55 11.39 -19.94
N ILE A 250 -34.73 10.63 -18.88
CA ILE A 250 -36.01 10.52 -18.17
C ILE A 250 -36.53 11.89 -17.70
N PRO A 251 -35.75 12.73 -16.98
CA PRO A 251 -36.22 14.04 -16.53
C PRO A 251 -36.53 15.00 -17.67
N VAL A 252 -35.80 14.93 -18.79
CA VAL A 252 -36.06 15.76 -19.99
C VAL A 252 -37.40 15.38 -20.57
N VAL A 253 -37.66 14.10 -20.82
CA VAL A 253 -38.93 13.63 -21.38
C VAL A 253 -40.10 13.91 -20.46
N GLU A 254 -39.93 13.73 -19.17
CA GLU A 254 -40.96 14.09 -18.17
C GLU A 254 -41.23 15.60 -18.18
N GLY A 255 -40.17 16.40 -18.28
CA GLY A 255 -40.28 17.85 -18.41
C GLY A 255 -41.02 18.28 -19.63
N GLU A 256 -40.75 17.68 -20.79
CA GLU A 256 -41.48 17.92 -22.07
C GLU A 256 -42.95 17.50 -21.96
N ALA A 257 -43.19 16.31 -21.37
CA ALA A 257 -44.58 15.85 -21.17
C ALA A 257 -45.38 16.82 -20.24
N ARG A 258 -44.77 17.25 -19.15
CA ARG A 258 -45.41 18.25 -18.24
C ARG A 258 -45.63 19.58 -18.93
N LYS A 259 -44.69 20.03 -19.78
CA LYS A 259 -44.80 21.26 -20.57
C LYS A 259 -46.03 21.20 -21.51
N ILE A 260 -46.20 20.09 -22.26
CA ILE A 260 -47.36 19.90 -23.15
C ILE A 260 -48.66 19.96 -22.36
N VAL A 261 -48.75 19.30 -21.19
CA VAL A 261 -49.94 19.33 -20.35
C VAL A 261 -50.22 20.75 -19.86
N LEU A 262 -49.22 21.46 -19.35
CA LEU A 262 -49.38 22.84 -18.85
C LEU A 262 -49.73 23.82 -19.97
N GLU A 263 -49.17 23.67 -21.18
CA GLU A 263 -49.54 24.47 -22.33
C GLU A 263 -51.02 24.25 -22.77
N ALA A 264 -51.49 22.98 -22.75
CA ALA A 264 -52.88 22.65 -23.03
C ALA A 264 -53.82 23.21 -21.97
N GLU A 265 -53.47 23.12 -20.69
CA GLU A 265 -54.26 23.72 -19.61
C GLU A 265 -54.29 25.25 -19.67
N ALA A 266 -53.15 25.88 -19.95
CA ALA A 266 -53.07 27.33 -20.14
C ALA A 266 -53.92 27.79 -21.36
N TYR A 267 -53.86 27.04 -22.46
CA TYR A 267 -54.68 27.32 -23.63
C TYR A 267 -56.17 27.17 -23.30
N ALA A 268 -56.59 26.13 -22.62
CA ALA A 268 -57.99 25.94 -22.19
C ALA A 268 -58.46 27.08 -21.28
N GLN A 269 -57.63 27.46 -20.29
CA GLN A 269 -57.93 28.57 -19.38
C GLN A 269 -57.98 29.91 -20.14
N GLN A 270 -57.11 30.15 -21.07
CA GLN A 270 -57.12 31.34 -21.94
C GLN A 270 -58.42 31.41 -22.75
N LYS A 271 -58.90 30.28 -23.33
CA LYS A 271 -60.14 30.24 -24.08
C LYS A 271 -61.35 30.52 -23.24
N ILE A 272 -61.41 29.94 -22.01
CA ILE A 272 -62.46 30.19 -21.04
C ILE A 272 -62.51 31.67 -20.62
N LEU A 273 -61.35 32.24 -20.27
CA LEU A 273 -61.25 33.64 -19.90
C LEU A 273 -61.62 34.58 -21.03
N GLN A 274 -61.17 34.28 -22.30
CA GLN A 274 -61.54 35.05 -23.46
C GLN A 274 -63.05 35.01 -23.70
N ALA A 275 -63.66 33.82 -23.72
CA ALA A 275 -65.12 33.69 -23.89
C ALA A 275 -65.92 34.40 -22.78
N THR A 276 -65.44 34.28 -21.53
CA THR A 276 -66.04 34.99 -20.38
C THR A 276 -65.92 36.52 -20.58
N GLY A 277 -64.75 37.01 -20.96
CA GLY A 277 -64.53 38.43 -21.22
C GLY A 277 -65.39 38.98 -22.38
N GLU A 278 -65.48 38.24 -23.49
CA GLU A 278 -66.35 38.60 -24.62
C GLU A 278 -67.81 38.62 -24.18
N THR A 279 -68.26 37.63 -23.43
CA THR A 279 -69.62 37.57 -22.88
C THR A 279 -69.91 38.74 -21.97
N GLN A 280 -69.01 39.06 -21.02
CA GLN A 280 -69.18 40.20 -20.13
C GLN A 280 -69.17 41.53 -20.86
N ARG A 281 -68.32 41.71 -21.88
CA ARG A 281 -68.27 42.85 -22.75
C ARG A 281 -69.59 43.00 -23.50
N PHE A 282 -70.11 41.89 -24.08
CA PHE A 282 -71.39 41.88 -24.75
C PHE A 282 -72.55 42.31 -23.83
N LEU A 283 -72.59 41.71 -22.61
CA LEU A 283 -73.64 42.05 -21.62
C LEU A 283 -73.54 43.52 -21.20
N SER A 284 -72.37 44.07 -21.06
CA SER A 284 -72.17 45.48 -20.69
C SER A 284 -72.65 46.39 -21.85
N ILE A 285 -72.27 46.09 -23.09
CA ILE A 285 -72.72 46.82 -24.26
C ILE A 285 -74.21 46.72 -24.43
N LEU A 286 -74.84 45.52 -24.20
CA LEU A 286 -76.27 45.30 -24.27
C LEU A 286 -77.00 46.14 -23.19
N LYS A 287 -76.47 46.24 -21.97
CA LYS A 287 -77.00 47.07 -20.93
C LYS A 287 -77.00 48.56 -21.33
N GLU A 288 -75.94 49.07 -21.91
CA GLU A 288 -75.79 50.42 -22.39
C GLU A 288 -76.74 50.70 -23.60
N TYR A 289 -76.87 49.73 -24.51
CA TYR A 289 -77.75 49.81 -25.66
C TYR A 289 -79.20 49.90 -25.24
N LYS A 290 -79.64 49.13 -24.21
CA LYS A 290 -81.00 49.18 -23.71
C LYS A 290 -81.35 50.54 -23.11
N SER A 291 -80.37 51.26 -22.51
CA SER A 291 -80.55 52.59 -21.95
C SER A 291 -80.55 53.71 -22.98
N SER A 292 -79.70 53.64 -24.04
CA SER A 292 -79.56 54.69 -25.07
C SER A 292 -79.20 54.08 -26.43
N PRO A 293 -80.17 53.54 -27.23
CA PRO A 293 -79.89 52.75 -28.40
C PRO A 293 -79.08 53.50 -29.50
N LYS A 294 -79.54 54.71 -29.90
CA LYS A 294 -78.97 55.51 -30.96
C LYS A 294 -77.50 55.94 -30.69
N ILE A 295 -77.18 56.32 -29.44
CA ILE A 295 -75.85 56.76 -29.04
C ILE A 295 -74.87 55.56 -29.06
N THR A 296 -75.30 54.41 -28.52
CA THR A 296 -74.50 53.20 -28.45
C THR A 296 -74.23 52.63 -29.87
N GLU A 297 -75.23 52.66 -30.78
CA GLU A 297 -75.02 52.24 -32.19
C GLU A 297 -73.99 53.10 -32.88
N THR A 298 -74.11 54.41 -32.75
CA THR A 298 -73.13 55.31 -33.36
C THR A 298 -71.74 55.15 -32.84
N ARG A 299 -71.58 54.94 -31.50
CA ARG A 299 -70.28 54.67 -30.84
C ARG A 299 -69.71 53.33 -31.35
N LEU A 300 -70.45 52.27 -31.42
CA LEU A 300 -69.96 50.98 -31.89
C LEU A 300 -69.54 51.01 -33.35
N ARG A 301 -70.29 51.79 -34.19
CA ARG A 301 -69.86 52.00 -35.61
C ARG A 301 -68.56 52.74 -35.69
N ILE A 302 -68.35 53.78 -34.92
CA ILE A 302 -67.06 54.54 -34.92
C ILE A 302 -65.95 53.63 -34.39
N GLU A 303 -66.15 52.91 -33.31
CA GLU A 303 -65.14 51.97 -32.70
C GLU A 303 -64.73 50.87 -33.67
N THR A 304 -65.72 50.33 -34.44
CA THR A 304 -65.47 49.34 -35.50
C THR A 304 -64.68 49.94 -36.63
N LEU A 305 -65.02 51.16 -37.06
CA LEU A 305 -64.26 51.85 -38.10
C LEU A 305 -62.81 52.14 -37.64
N GLU A 306 -62.63 52.60 -36.45
CA GLU A 306 -61.27 52.81 -35.84
C GLU A 306 -60.43 51.54 -35.83
N GLN A 307 -61.02 50.38 -35.64
CA GLN A 307 -60.35 49.09 -35.63
C GLN A 307 -60.03 48.53 -37.04
N VAL A 308 -60.88 48.83 -38.01
CA VAL A 308 -60.79 48.29 -39.39
C VAL A 308 -60.00 49.16 -40.26
N LEU A 309 -60.14 50.49 -40.19
CA LEU A 309 -59.47 51.47 -41.06
C LEU A 309 -57.95 51.36 -41.07
N PRO A 310 -57.26 51.15 -39.95
CA PRO A 310 -55.82 50.98 -39.93
C PRO A 310 -55.32 49.73 -40.59
N LYS A 311 -56.19 48.71 -40.75
CA LYS A 311 -55.89 47.44 -41.41
C LYS A 311 -56.19 47.43 -42.88
N ALA A 312 -56.91 48.44 -43.40
CA ALA A 312 -57.28 48.57 -44.81
C ALA A 312 -56.17 49.32 -45.55
N LYS A 313 -55.61 48.71 -46.59
CA LYS A 313 -54.59 49.33 -47.47
C LYS A 313 -55.16 50.51 -48.29
N THR A 314 -56.44 50.46 -48.63
CA THR A 314 -57.08 51.47 -49.45
C THR A 314 -58.53 51.68 -49.05
N VAL A 315 -58.91 52.88 -48.78
CA VAL A 315 -60.29 53.23 -48.44
C VAL A 315 -60.90 54.03 -49.60
N ILE A 316 -62.02 53.51 -50.11
CA ILE A 316 -62.74 54.17 -51.18
C ILE A 316 -63.97 54.90 -50.62
N LEU A 317 -63.97 56.22 -50.60
CA LEU A 317 -65.10 57.05 -50.19
C LEU A 317 -65.99 57.39 -51.35
N LEU A 318 -67.23 56.94 -51.30
CA LEU A 318 -68.27 57.28 -52.26
C LEU A 318 -69.15 58.40 -51.75
N ASP A 319 -69.09 59.56 -52.34
CA ASP A 319 -69.98 60.67 -52.03
C ASP A 319 -71.32 60.51 -52.77
N ARG A 320 -72.43 61.08 -52.28
CA ARG A 320 -73.75 61.03 -52.87
C ARG A 320 -73.80 61.55 -54.32
N SER A 321 -72.80 62.28 -54.82
CA SER A 321 -72.63 62.81 -56.14
C SER A 321 -71.83 61.86 -57.07
N GLN A 322 -71.59 60.57 -56.69
CA GLN A 322 -70.84 59.55 -57.48
C GLN A 322 -69.38 59.89 -57.76
N ARG A 323 -68.72 60.75 -57.01
CA ARG A 323 -67.28 60.99 -57.19
C ARG A 323 -66.52 60.00 -56.33
N ILE A 324 -65.68 59.17 -56.96
CA ILE A 324 -64.79 58.24 -56.28
C ILE A 324 -63.54 58.99 -55.79
N LEU A 325 -63.37 59.09 -54.46
CA LEU A 325 -62.13 59.59 -53.88
C LEU A 325 -61.31 58.38 -53.36
N LEU A 326 -60.24 58.09 -54.05
CA LEU A 326 -59.29 57.06 -53.61
C LEU A 326 -58.33 57.68 -52.63
N MET A 327 -58.45 57.38 -51.34
CA MET A 327 -57.48 57.82 -50.32
C MET A 327 -56.59 56.60 -49.91
N ASN A 328 -55.29 56.72 -50.19
CA ASN A 328 -54.30 55.77 -49.68
C ASN A 328 -53.96 56.15 -48.22
N LEU A 329 -54.32 55.30 -47.31
CA LEU A 329 -54.14 55.51 -45.82
C LEU A 329 -52.66 55.60 -45.43
N GLU A 330 -51.74 54.99 -46.19
CA GLU A 330 -50.31 55.07 -45.91
C GLU A 330 -49.76 56.50 -45.95
N ASN A 331 -50.35 57.37 -46.83
CA ASN A 331 -49.95 58.74 -46.97
C ASN A 331 -50.56 59.70 -45.91
N LEU A 332 -51.59 59.24 -45.19
CA LEU A 332 -52.26 60.04 -44.15
C LEU A 332 -51.72 59.75 -42.78
N LEU A 333 -51.21 58.51 -42.49
CA LEU A 333 -50.64 58.12 -41.22
C LEU A 333 -49.10 58.21 -41.19
N GLY A 334 -48.49 58.40 -42.41
CA GLY A 334 -47.03 58.47 -42.54
C GLY A 334 -46.46 59.92 -42.45
N GLY A 335 -47.22 60.89 -42.09
CA GLY A 335 -46.75 62.30 -41.97
C GLY A 335 -46.11 62.60 -40.65
N GLY A 336 -45.07 61.85 -40.26
CA GLY A 336 -44.37 62.17 -39.03
C GLY A 336 -43.23 61.25 -38.71
N SER A 337 -42.22 61.19 -39.56
CA SER A 337 -40.85 60.93 -39.09
C SER A 337 -39.88 61.05 -40.26
N LYS A 338 -39.13 62.12 -40.29
CA LYS A 338 -37.77 62.09 -40.80
C LYS A 338 -36.88 61.66 -39.69
#